data_5293a91b1240c07a00394921e3989456
#
_entry.id   5293a91b1240c07a00394921e3989456
#
_cell.length_a   1.000
_cell.length_b   1.000
_cell.length_c   1.000
_cell.angle_alpha   90.00
_cell.angle_beta   90.00
_cell.angle_gamma   90.00
#
_symmetry.space_group_name_H-M   'P 1'
#
loop_
_entity.id
_entity.type
_entity.pdbx_description
1 polymer ?
#
loop_
_entity_poly.entity_id
_entity_poly.type
_entity_poly.pdbx_seq_one_letter_code
_entity_poly.pdbx_strand_id
1 'polypeptide(L)'
;MNAFLPRSAVVGLGLVLGLGAVPVQAAQPVVVAVDGTLCDIATTLAANAASVTCLIPPGGDPHSYRLKPSDRSQLAKSDLVLHVGFGLTPSARKLKTPGKVVAVGEVAVPSYRGTDPHVWHDPAHAAAMVRVVSQSLSSVLPASDRPALRQRTARAVAVFNSLQSWEAKQFASLPSAQRVLVTDHQTYSHLARRFDVVEISMLDGHTTGGVLRPSSLQKITQEVKASGAKTIFAPTAKPSKTLRRISKATGLPIASTPLYGEGIAAGRNAVSTATLNVCTIVNGQGGSCDQAGANGLNARWVSIR
;
A
#
# COMPACT_ATOMS: atom_id res chain seq x y z
N MET A 1 -40.83 -50.52 79.58
CA MET A 1 -39.44 -50.13 79.37
C MET A 1 -39.35 -49.94 77.82
N ASN A 2 -39.48 -48.72 77.35
CA ASN A 2 -39.52 -48.39 75.92
C ASN A 2 -38.19 -47.83 75.50
N ALA A 3 -37.49 -48.50 74.54
CA ALA A 3 -36.26 -48.03 74.00
C ALA A 3 -36.52 -47.18 72.73
N PHE A 4 -36.15 -45.93 72.74
CA PHE A 4 -36.16 -45.04 71.57
C PHE A 4 -34.90 -45.22 70.75
N LEU A 5 -35.01 -45.47 69.45
CA LEU A 5 -33.94 -45.45 68.48
C LEU A 5 -33.93 -44.06 67.77
N PRO A 6 -32.77 -43.44 67.54
CA PRO A 6 -32.71 -42.16 66.82
C PRO A 6 -32.72 -42.40 65.28
N ARG A 7 -33.45 -41.53 64.60
CA ARG A 7 -33.50 -41.45 63.12
C ARG A 7 -32.28 -40.67 62.62
N SER A 8 -31.45 -41.32 61.82
CA SER A 8 -30.33 -40.68 61.08
C SER A 8 -30.88 -39.89 59.90
N ALA A 9 -30.65 -38.58 59.85
CA ALA A 9 -30.91 -37.74 58.69
C ALA A 9 -29.77 -37.87 57.69
N VAL A 10 -30.06 -38.34 56.48
CA VAL A 10 -29.13 -38.37 55.33
C VAL A 10 -29.21 -37.00 54.66
N VAL A 11 -28.17 -36.17 54.79
CA VAL A 11 -28.02 -34.91 54.05
C VAL A 11 -27.44 -35.27 52.66
N GLY A 12 -28.26 -35.19 51.62
CA GLY A 12 -27.84 -35.35 50.22
C GLY A 12 -27.09 -34.09 49.77
N LEU A 13 -25.80 -34.22 49.51
CA LEU A 13 -24.93 -33.20 48.95
C LEU A 13 -25.13 -33.19 47.42
N GLY A 14 -25.99 -32.29 46.90
CA GLY A 14 -26.20 -32.11 45.45
C GLY A 14 -24.98 -31.45 44.82
N LEU A 15 -24.21 -32.22 44.03
CA LEU A 15 -23.12 -31.70 43.20
C LEU A 15 -23.69 -31.00 41.98
N VAL A 16 -23.75 -29.65 42.00
CA VAL A 16 -24.09 -28.85 40.83
C VAL A 16 -22.86 -28.79 39.91
N LEU A 17 -22.82 -29.65 38.87
CA LEU A 17 -21.88 -29.54 37.78
C LEU A 17 -22.23 -28.30 36.94
N GLY A 18 -21.54 -27.17 37.22
CA GLY A 18 -21.55 -25.99 36.36
C GLY A 18 -20.90 -26.31 35.03
N LEU A 19 -21.72 -26.52 33.99
CA LEU A 19 -21.26 -26.54 32.60
C LEU A 19 -20.73 -25.12 32.24
N GLY A 20 -19.44 -24.89 32.48
CA GLY A 20 -18.75 -23.70 31.98
C GLY A 20 -18.84 -23.67 30.46
N ALA A 21 -19.66 -22.79 29.90
CA ALA A 21 -19.66 -22.51 28.47
C ALA A 21 -18.26 -22.04 28.05
N VAL A 22 -17.51 -22.89 27.37
CA VAL A 22 -16.25 -22.51 26.73
C VAL A 22 -16.63 -21.47 25.66
N PRO A 23 -16.09 -20.23 25.71
CA PRO A 23 -16.40 -19.25 24.68
C PRO A 23 -15.92 -19.80 23.34
N VAL A 24 -16.86 -20.08 22.43
CA VAL A 24 -16.52 -20.39 21.04
C VAL A 24 -15.92 -19.11 20.46
N GLN A 25 -14.60 -19.09 20.31
CA GLN A 25 -13.90 -18.00 19.67
C GLN A 25 -14.36 -17.96 18.21
N ALA A 26 -15.12 -16.93 17.84
CA ALA A 26 -15.54 -16.73 16.46
C ALA A 26 -14.30 -16.72 15.55
N ALA A 27 -14.40 -17.42 14.41
CA ALA A 27 -13.30 -17.43 13.44
C ALA A 27 -12.96 -16.00 13.02
N GLN A 28 -11.67 -15.69 12.94
CA GLN A 28 -11.21 -14.37 12.51
C GLN A 28 -11.68 -14.10 11.07
N PRO A 29 -12.18 -12.89 10.76
CA PRO A 29 -12.51 -12.51 9.39
C PRO A 29 -11.30 -12.64 8.47
N VAL A 30 -11.55 -13.13 7.26
CA VAL A 30 -10.54 -13.31 6.22
C VAL A 30 -10.58 -12.12 5.26
N VAL A 31 -9.48 -11.37 5.21
CA VAL A 31 -9.32 -10.21 4.34
C VAL A 31 -8.27 -10.50 3.27
N VAL A 32 -8.60 -10.26 2.02
CA VAL A 32 -7.66 -10.39 0.91
C VAL A 32 -7.35 -9.01 0.37
N ALA A 33 -6.07 -8.62 0.38
CA ALA A 33 -5.56 -7.42 -0.28
C ALA A 33 -4.87 -7.81 -1.58
N VAL A 34 -5.27 -7.20 -2.70
CA VAL A 34 -4.74 -7.56 -4.02
C VAL A 34 -3.33 -7.03 -4.22
N ASP A 35 -3.06 -5.78 -3.86
CA ASP A 35 -1.78 -5.11 -4.07
C ASP A 35 -1.02 -4.82 -2.77
N GLY A 36 0.30 -4.59 -2.89
CA GLY A 36 1.20 -4.48 -1.75
C GLY A 36 0.90 -3.31 -0.83
N THR A 37 0.49 -2.16 -1.35
CA THR A 37 0.16 -0.97 -0.54
C THR A 37 -1.06 -1.22 0.33
N LEU A 38 -2.13 -1.77 -0.24
CA LEU A 38 -3.33 -2.12 0.53
C LEU A 38 -3.08 -3.28 1.49
N CYS A 39 -2.20 -4.20 1.12
CA CYS A 39 -1.78 -5.28 2.01
C CYS A 39 -1.15 -4.74 3.31
N ASP A 40 -0.19 -3.82 3.21
CA ASP A 40 0.45 -3.23 4.37
C ASP A 40 -0.53 -2.39 5.21
N ILE A 41 -1.36 -1.57 4.56
CA ILE A 41 -2.40 -0.79 5.25
C ILE A 41 -3.38 -1.71 5.98
N ALA A 42 -3.92 -2.74 5.31
CA ALA A 42 -4.88 -3.67 5.89
C ALA A 42 -4.28 -4.45 7.07
N THR A 43 -3.05 -4.97 6.91
CA THR A 43 -2.33 -5.68 7.97
C THR A 43 -2.07 -4.77 9.17
N THR A 44 -1.66 -3.53 8.93
CA THR A 44 -1.41 -2.55 9.99
C THR A 44 -2.68 -2.20 10.75
N LEU A 45 -3.79 -2.00 10.05
CA LEU A 45 -5.06 -1.64 10.68
C LEU A 45 -5.77 -2.82 11.35
N ALA A 46 -5.76 -3.99 10.72
CA ALA A 46 -6.37 -5.19 11.29
C ALA A 46 -5.59 -5.70 12.52
N ALA A 47 -4.27 -5.61 12.50
CA ALA A 47 -3.39 -6.26 13.49
C ALA A 47 -3.78 -7.75 13.64
N ASN A 48 -4.21 -8.17 14.84
CA ASN A 48 -4.62 -9.55 15.13
C ASN A 48 -6.15 -9.76 15.02
N ALA A 49 -6.93 -8.73 14.61
CA ALA A 49 -8.39 -8.84 14.56
C ALA A 49 -8.92 -9.52 13.29
N ALA A 50 -8.12 -9.60 12.23
CA ALA A 50 -8.44 -10.33 11.00
C ALA A 50 -7.21 -11.01 10.43
N SER A 51 -7.43 -12.09 9.66
CA SER A 51 -6.39 -12.73 8.84
C SER A 51 -6.28 -12.00 7.51
N VAL A 52 -5.14 -11.36 7.25
CA VAL A 52 -4.90 -10.62 6.00
C VAL A 52 -3.99 -11.42 5.08
N THR A 53 -4.47 -11.71 3.88
CA THR A 53 -3.71 -12.36 2.81
C THR A 53 -3.41 -11.37 1.69
N CYS A 54 -2.15 -11.33 1.24
CA CYS A 54 -1.67 -10.48 0.16
C CYS A 54 -1.50 -11.30 -1.11
N LEU A 55 -2.13 -10.91 -2.22
CA LEU A 55 -2.01 -11.67 -3.48
C LEU A 55 -0.72 -11.33 -4.22
N ILE A 56 -0.43 -10.05 -4.38
CA ILE A 56 0.78 -9.57 -5.06
C ILE A 56 1.87 -9.36 -4.01
N PRO A 57 2.98 -10.11 -4.08
CA PRO A 57 4.08 -9.96 -3.13
C PRO A 57 4.79 -8.61 -3.29
N PRO A 58 5.53 -8.14 -2.26
CA PRO A 58 6.37 -6.96 -2.38
C PRO A 58 7.28 -7.00 -3.61
N GLY A 59 7.33 -5.90 -4.37
CA GLY A 59 8.07 -5.80 -5.63
C GLY A 59 7.39 -6.47 -6.83
N GLY A 60 6.21 -7.08 -6.66
CA GLY A 60 5.43 -7.64 -7.76
C GLY A 60 4.73 -6.53 -8.57
N ASP A 61 4.57 -6.77 -9.87
CA ASP A 61 3.91 -5.85 -10.80
C ASP A 61 2.40 -6.13 -10.87
N PRO A 62 1.53 -5.20 -10.43
CA PRO A 62 0.09 -5.37 -10.45
C PRO A 62 -0.50 -5.37 -11.87
N HIS A 63 0.11 -4.68 -12.83
CA HIS A 63 -0.40 -4.56 -14.20
C HIS A 63 -0.36 -5.88 -14.95
N SER A 64 0.66 -6.69 -14.70
CA SER A 64 0.87 -8.00 -15.33
C SER A 64 0.40 -9.18 -14.47
N TYR A 65 -0.06 -8.94 -13.23
CA TYR A 65 -0.41 -9.98 -12.29
C TYR A 65 -1.58 -10.85 -12.78
N ARG A 66 -1.40 -12.17 -12.72
CA ARG A 66 -2.42 -13.16 -13.06
C ARG A 66 -2.78 -13.98 -11.83
N LEU A 67 -4.08 -14.10 -11.56
CA LEU A 67 -4.59 -14.90 -10.44
C LEU A 67 -4.18 -16.37 -10.57
N LYS A 68 -3.47 -16.85 -9.55
CA LYS A 68 -3.07 -18.25 -9.39
C LYS A 68 -4.22 -19.10 -8.83
N PRO A 69 -4.19 -20.42 -8.92
CA PRO A 69 -5.17 -21.31 -8.25
C PRO A 69 -5.24 -21.06 -6.73
N SER A 70 -4.09 -20.86 -6.07
CA SER A 70 -4.01 -20.50 -4.65
C SER A 70 -4.76 -19.23 -4.30
N ASP A 71 -4.66 -18.19 -5.14
CA ASP A 71 -5.35 -16.91 -4.93
C ASP A 71 -6.87 -17.08 -5.00
N ARG A 72 -7.34 -17.90 -5.95
CA ARG A 72 -8.77 -18.23 -6.07
C ARG A 72 -9.29 -18.94 -4.84
N SER A 73 -8.48 -19.83 -4.24
CA SER A 73 -8.81 -20.53 -2.99
C SER A 73 -8.91 -19.56 -1.80
N GLN A 74 -8.04 -18.54 -1.75
CA GLN A 74 -8.11 -17.50 -0.73
C GLN A 74 -9.34 -16.59 -0.92
N LEU A 75 -9.59 -16.18 -2.16
CA LEU A 75 -10.76 -15.36 -2.52
C LEU A 75 -12.09 -16.06 -2.20
N ALA A 76 -12.17 -17.37 -2.42
CA ALA A 76 -13.37 -18.17 -2.14
C ALA A 76 -13.75 -18.23 -0.64
N LYS A 77 -12.81 -17.89 0.26
CA LYS A 77 -12.99 -17.89 1.72
C LYS A 77 -13.01 -16.50 2.32
N SER A 78 -12.84 -15.46 1.50
CA SER A 78 -12.68 -14.10 2.02
C SER A 78 -14.02 -13.44 2.37
N ASP A 79 -14.04 -12.71 3.49
CA ASP A 79 -15.13 -11.85 3.92
C ASP A 79 -15.02 -10.44 3.31
N LEU A 80 -13.79 -10.03 2.99
CA LEU A 80 -13.47 -8.73 2.41
C LEU A 80 -12.31 -8.83 1.42
N VAL A 81 -12.47 -8.21 0.25
CA VAL A 81 -11.41 -8.06 -0.75
C VAL A 81 -11.17 -6.58 -1.03
N LEU A 82 -9.91 -6.17 -0.94
CA LEU A 82 -9.45 -4.82 -1.17
C LEU A 82 -8.55 -4.77 -2.41
N HIS A 83 -8.84 -3.86 -3.36
CA HIS A 83 -7.96 -3.54 -4.48
C HIS A 83 -7.97 -2.04 -4.72
N VAL A 84 -6.93 -1.50 -5.40
CA VAL A 84 -6.85 -0.04 -5.64
C VAL A 84 -7.98 0.45 -6.53
N GLY A 85 -8.34 -0.30 -7.55
CA GLY A 85 -9.26 0.18 -8.59
C GLY A 85 -8.51 0.82 -9.76
N PHE A 86 -9.17 1.70 -10.52
CA PHE A 86 -8.66 2.40 -11.70
C PHE A 86 -7.98 1.50 -12.74
N GLY A 87 -8.25 0.19 -12.69
CA GLY A 87 -7.65 -0.79 -13.59
C GLY A 87 -6.19 -1.14 -13.28
N LEU A 88 -5.64 -0.77 -12.12
CA LEU A 88 -4.28 -1.10 -11.71
C LEU A 88 -3.95 -2.58 -11.91
N THR A 89 -4.82 -3.44 -11.43
CA THR A 89 -4.69 -4.90 -11.56
C THR A 89 -5.80 -5.43 -12.44
N PRO A 90 -5.57 -5.66 -13.75
CA PRO A 90 -6.63 -6.10 -14.67
C PRO A 90 -7.33 -7.39 -14.27
N SER A 91 -6.61 -8.30 -13.60
CA SER A 91 -7.19 -9.55 -13.08
C SER A 91 -8.18 -9.32 -11.93
N ALA A 92 -8.15 -8.16 -11.26
CA ALA A 92 -9.12 -7.81 -10.21
C ALA A 92 -10.56 -7.65 -10.74
N ARG A 93 -10.75 -7.40 -12.04
CA ARG A 93 -12.07 -7.37 -12.67
C ARG A 93 -12.77 -8.73 -12.70
N LYS A 94 -12.04 -9.82 -12.45
CA LYS A 94 -12.51 -11.22 -12.52
C LYS A 94 -12.53 -11.89 -11.15
N LEU A 95 -12.46 -11.11 -10.07
CA LEU A 95 -12.51 -11.65 -8.71
C LEU A 95 -13.86 -12.31 -8.44
N LYS A 96 -13.81 -13.53 -7.94
CA LYS A 96 -14.99 -14.29 -7.47
C LYS A 96 -14.79 -14.59 -5.99
N THR A 97 -15.65 -13.99 -5.16
CA THR A 97 -15.60 -14.11 -3.70
C THR A 97 -17.03 -14.00 -3.15
N PRO A 98 -17.37 -14.68 -2.05
CA PRO A 98 -18.59 -14.41 -1.30
C PRO A 98 -18.55 -13.11 -0.54
N GLY A 99 -17.34 -12.60 -0.24
CA GLY A 99 -17.12 -11.39 0.54
C GLY A 99 -17.32 -10.10 -0.24
N LYS A 100 -17.33 -8.99 0.49
CA LYS A 100 -17.42 -7.65 -0.08
C LYS A 100 -16.15 -7.29 -0.84
N VAL A 101 -16.28 -6.75 -2.05
CA VAL A 101 -15.14 -6.22 -2.85
C VAL A 101 -15.17 -4.70 -2.83
N VAL A 102 -14.02 -4.07 -2.53
CA VAL A 102 -13.89 -2.61 -2.44
C VAL A 102 -12.73 -2.12 -3.30
N ALA A 103 -13.03 -1.24 -4.25
CA ALA A 103 -12.04 -0.48 -5.04
C ALA A 103 -11.59 0.74 -4.22
N VAL A 104 -10.63 0.52 -3.32
CA VAL A 104 -10.25 1.46 -2.25
C VAL A 104 -9.81 2.82 -2.79
N GLY A 105 -8.99 2.84 -3.85
CA GLY A 105 -8.52 4.09 -4.46
C GLY A 105 -9.67 4.89 -5.09
N GLU A 106 -10.59 4.21 -5.79
CA GLU A 106 -11.75 4.86 -6.40
C GLU A 106 -12.68 5.48 -5.35
N VAL A 107 -12.88 4.78 -4.23
CA VAL A 107 -13.68 5.30 -3.10
C VAL A 107 -12.94 6.43 -2.37
N ALA A 108 -11.62 6.33 -2.24
CA ALA A 108 -10.81 7.32 -1.52
C ALA A 108 -10.67 8.65 -2.28
N VAL A 109 -10.69 8.60 -3.63
CA VAL A 109 -10.49 9.77 -4.51
C VAL A 109 -11.66 9.91 -5.50
N PRO A 110 -12.89 10.12 -5.02
CA PRO A 110 -14.09 10.05 -5.86
C PRO A 110 -14.21 11.15 -6.91
N SER A 111 -13.48 12.26 -6.75
CA SER A 111 -13.41 13.36 -7.72
C SER A 111 -12.38 13.14 -8.84
N TYR A 112 -11.49 12.16 -8.70
CA TYR A 112 -10.48 11.89 -9.72
C TYR A 112 -11.11 11.31 -10.99
N ARG A 113 -10.78 11.90 -12.14
CA ARG A 113 -11.30 11.50 -13.47
C ARG A 113 -10.19 11.09 -14.44
N GLY A 114 -8.95 11.02 -13.94
CA GLY A 114 -7.82 10.55 -14.74
C GLY A 114 -7.75 9.03 -14.81
N THR A 115 -6.73 8.54 -15.51
CA THR A 115 -6.49 7.11 -15.75
C THR A 115 -5.31 6.54 -14.98
N ASP A 116 -4.51 7.40 -14.30
CA ASP A 116 -3.39 6.96 -13.46
C ASP A 116 -3.88 6.25 -12.20
N PRO A 117 -3.66 4.93 -12.06
CA PRO A 117 -4.13 4.18 -10.90
C PRO A 117 -3.26 4.34 -9.65
N HIS A 118 -2.07 4.96 -9.75
CA HIS A 118 -1.06 5.00 -8.69
C HIS A 118 -1.34 6.10 -7.66
N VAL A 119 -2.58 6.17 -7.19
CA VAL A 119 -3.11 7.23 -6.31
C VAL A 119 -2.37 7.34 -4.96
N TRP A 120 -1.78 6.26 -4.47
CA TRP A 120 -1.08 6.22 -3.17
C TRP A 120 0.23 7.01 -3.13
N HIS A 121 0.76 7.42 -4.28
CA HIS A 121 1.94 8.29 -4.35
C HIS A 121 1.65 9.74 -3.94
N ASP A 122 0.38 10.11 -3.78
CA ASP A 122 -0.03 11.30 -3.04
C ASP A 122 -0.35 10.89 -1.59
N PRO A 123 0.41 11.35 -0.57
CA PRO A 123 0.15 10.96 0.82
C PRO A 123 -1.23 11.36 1.34
N ALA A 124 -1.86 12.40 0.79
CA ALA A 124 -3.23 12.76 1.15
C ALA A 124 -4.23 11.71 0.63
N HIS A 125 -4.01 11.20 -0.59
CA HIS A 125 -4.81 10.09 -1.12
C HIS A 125 -4.56 8.80 -0.32
N ALA A 126 -3.30 8.50 0.04
CA ALA A 126 -2.97 7.36 0.89
C ALA A 126 -3.66 7.44 2.27
N ALA A 127 -3.71 8.64 2.89
CA ALA A 127 -4.46 8.86 4.13
C ALA A 127 -5.98 8.64 3.94
N ALA A 128 -6.53 9.01 2.78
CA ALA A 128 -7.93 8.72 2.45
C ALA A 128 -8.15 7.21 2.26
N MET A 129 -7.24 6.51 1.58
CA MET A 129 -7.28 5.04 1.44
C MET A 129 -7.25 4.34 2.80
N VAL A 130 -6.45 4.81 3.76
CA VAL A 130 -6.45 4.30 5.15
C VAL A 130 -7.86 4.37 5.77
N ARG A 131 -8.58 5.48 5.58
CA ARG A 131 -9.96 5.63 6.10
C ARG A 131 -10.92 4.65 5.43
N VAL A 132 -10.83 4.45 4.12
CA VAL A 132 -11.67 3.50 3.37
C VAL A 132 -11.40 2.06 3.82
N VAL A 133 -10.12 1.68 3.97
CA VAL A 133 -9.74 0.35 4.50
C VAL A 133 -10.28 0.16 5.91
N SER A 134 -10.16 1.16 6.79
CA SER A 134 -10.70 1.11 8.14
C SER A 134 -12.22 0.92 8.17
N GLN A 135 -12.95 1.66 7.34
CA GLN A 135 -14.40 1.52 7.22
C GLN A 135 -14.78 0.12 6.71
N SER A 136 -14.04 -0.39 5.75
CA SER A 136 -14.25 -1.72 5.18
C SER A 136 -13.98 -2.81 6.23
N LEU A 137 -12.89 -2.73 6.97
CA LEU A 137 -12.57 -3.63 8.08
C LEU A 137 -13.65 -3.57 9.18
N SER A 138 -14.14 -2.37 9.52
CA SER A 138 -15.20 -2.21 10.54
C SER A 138 -16.50 -2.93 10.17
N SER A 139 -16.76 -3.20 8.88
CA SER A 139 -17.94 -3.94 8.45
C SER A 139 -17.85 -5.45 8.67
N VAL A 140 -16.64 -6.01 8.80
CA VAL A 140 -16.42 -7.44 8.97
C VAL A 140 -15.86 -7.80 10.36
N LEU A 141 -15.24 -6.86 11.07
CA LEU A 141 -14.72 -7.07 12.41
C LEU A 141 -15.82 -7.08 13.48
N PRO A 142 -15.65 -7.89 14.56
CA PRO A 142 -16.47 -7.81 15.76
C PRO A 142 -16.55 -6.39 16.32
N ALA A 143 -17.64 -6.05 16.96
CA ALA A 143 -17.87 -4.73 17.56
C ALA A 143 -16.80 -4.38 18.62
N SER A 144 -16.32 -5.40 19.36
CA SER A 144 -15.25 -5.29 20.37
C SER A 144 -13.91 -4.77 19.80
N ASP A 145 -13.60 -5.05 18.54
CA ASP A 145 -12.31 -4.68 17.92
C ASP A 145 -12.33 -3.28 17.28
N ARG A 146 -13.52 -2.72 17.06
CA ARG A 146 -13.69 -1.42 16.40
C ARG A 146 -13.07 -0.23 17.14
N PRO A 147 -13.04 -0.15 18.48
CA PRO A 147 -12.33 0.93 19.19
C PRO A 147 -10.83 0.92 18.89
N ALA A 148 -10.18 -0.25 18.95
CA ALA A 148 -8.76 -0.41 18.63
C ALA A 148 -8.47 -0.11 17.15
N LEU A 149 -9.35 -0.53 16.23
CA LEU A 149 -9.27 -0.19 14.80
C LEU A 149 -9.30 1.34 14.60
N ARG A 150 -10.23 2.06 15.25
CA ARG A 150 -10.28 3.53 15.16
C ARG A 150 -9.00 4.19 15.64
N GLN A 151 -8.42 3.71 16.75
CA GLN A 151 -7.16 4.24 17.27
C GLN A 151 -6.00 4.01 16.29
N ARG A 152 -5.85 2.80 15.73
CA ARG A 152 -4.84 2.51 14.71
C ARG A 152 -5.05 3.37 13.46
N THR A 153 -6.29 3.54 13.02
CA THR A 153 -6.64 4.40 11.88
C THR A 153 -6.20 5.84 12.10
N ALA A 154 -6.49 6.42 13.27
CA ALA A 154 -6.10 7.80 13.59
C ALA A 154 -4.56 7.97 13.55
N ARG A 155 -3.82 7.00 14.12
CA ARG A 155 -2.34 6.98 14.06
C ARG A 155 -1.83 6.86 12.63
N ALA A 156 -2.38 5.95 11.82
CA ALA A 156 -1.99 5.75 10.43
C ALA A 156 -2.22 7.00 9.58
N VAL A 157 -3.38 7.63 9.70
CA VAL A 157 -3.68 8.91 9.03
C VAL A 157 -2.70 10.00 9.45
N ALA A 158 -2.38 10.11 10.74
CA ALA A 158 -1.41 11.09 11.25
C ALA A 158 0.00 10.86 10.68
N VAL A 159 0.41 9.59 10.44
CA VAL A 159 1.68 9.29 9.80
C VAL A 159 1.69 9.76 8.34
N PHE A 160 0.65 9.48 7.56
CA PHE A 160 0.57 9.94 6.17
C PHE A 160 0.48 11.47 6.05
N ASN A 161 -0.22 12.15 6.97
CA ASN A 161 -0.21 13.62 7.00
C ASN A 161 1.20 14.17 7.31
N SER A 162 1.95 13.51 8.19
CA SER A 162 3.34 13.89 8.48
C SER A 162 4.26 13.57 7.30
N LEU A 163 4.02 12.45 6.58
CA LEU A 163 4.72 12.09 5.36
C LEU A 163 4.53 13.17 4.29
N GLN A 164 3.30 13.64 4.08
CA GLN A 164 3.03 14.75 3.14
C GLN A 164 3.85 16.00 3.48
N SER A 165 3.90 16.38 4.76
CA SER A 165 4.65 17.56 5.18
C SER A 165 6.17 17.35 5.02
N TRP A 166 6.65 16.15 5.26
CA TRP A 166 8.05 15.80 5.07
C TRP A 166 8.42 15.78 3.58
N GLU A 167 7.64 15.14 2.71
CA GLU A 167 7.84 15.11 1.26
C GLU A 167 7.84 16.53 0.66
N ALA A 168 6.91 17.39 1.09
CA ALA A 168 6.88 18.79 0.66
C ALA A 168 8.19 19.53 0.97
N LYS A 169 8.78 19.31 2.15
CA LYS A 169 10.08 19.87 2.52
C LYS A 169 11.21 19.31 1.66
N GLN A 170 11.19 17.99 1.38
CA GLN A 170 12.21 17.36 0.54
C GLN A 170 12.20 17.93 -0.88
N PHE A 171 11.04 18.02 -1.53
CA PHE A 171 10.95 18.59 -2.87
C PHE A 171 11.21 20.11 -2.89
N ALA A 172 10.79 20.85 -1.86
CA ALA A 172 11.08 22.29 -1.74
C ALA A 172 12.58 22.59 -1.58
N SER A 173 13.39 21.62 -1.13
CA SER A 173 14.85 21.78 -1.04
C SER A 173 15.56 21.77 -2.40
N LEU A 174 14.86 21.27 -3.45
CA LEU A 174 15.36 21.30 -4.82
C LEU A 174 15.00 22.62 -5.51
N PRO A 175 15.91 23.20 -6.30
CA PRO A 175 15.53 24.26 -7.24
C PRO A 175 14.38 23.79 -8.15
N SER A 176 13.46 24.68 -8.51
CA SER A 176 12.29 24.33 -9.32
C SER A 176 12.67 23.64 -10.65
N ALA A 177 13.73 24.11 -11.31
CA ALA A 177 14.24 23.51 -12.51
C ALA A 177 14.81 22.07 -12.33
N GLN A 178 15.01 21.61 -11.10
CA GLN A 178 15.49 20.25 -10.79
C GLN A 178 14.39 19.36 -10.22
N ARG A 179 13.16 19.85 -10.08
CA ARG A 179 11.99 19.06 -9.70
C ARG A 179 11.47 18.29 -10.91
N VAL A 180 12.33 17.43 -11.45
CA VAL A 180 12.05 16.62 -12.64
C VAL A 180 12.24 15.16 -12.31
N LEU A 181 11.31 14.34 -12.74
CA LEU A 181 11.29 12.90 -12.51
C LEU A 181 11.22 12.18 -13.86
N VAL A 182 12.32 11.53 -14.26
CA VAL A 182 12.41 10.79 -15.52
C VAL A 182 12.26 9.31 -15.22
N THR A 183 11.15 8.67 -15.66
CA THR A 183 10.76 7.30 -15.32
C THR A 183 10.52 6.41 -16.54
N ASP A 184 10.34 5.11 -16.32
CA ASP A 184 10.04 4.15 -17.39
C ASP A 184 8.62 4.32 -17.94
N HIS A 185 7.62 4.40 -17.08
CA HIS A 185 6.22 4.67 -17.42
C HIS A 185 5.61 5.67 -16.43
N GLN A 186 4.42 6.16 -16.74
CA GLN A 186 3.75 7.18 -15.95
C GLN A 186 3.16 6.57 -14.67
N THR A 187 3.84 6.79 -13.55
CA THR A 187 3.54 6.16 -12.25
C THR A 187 3.36 7.21 -11.14
N TYR A 188 3.99 8.36 -11.27
CA TYR A 188 4.11 9.33 -10.21
C TYR A 188 3.31 10.61 -10.44
N SER A 189 2.33 10.61 -11.34
CA SER A 189 1.59 11.85 -11.66
C SER A 189 0.80 12.40 -10.47
N HIS A 190 0.41 11.58 -9.50
CA HIS A 190 -0.21 12.04 -8.26
C HIS A 190 0.79 12.76 -7.34
N LEU A 191 1.98 12.20 -7.15
CA LEU A 191 3.10 12.84 -6.43
C LEU A 191 3.53 14.12 -7.17
N ALA A 192 3.74 14.02 -8.48
CA ALA A 192 4.19 15.12 -9.33
C ALA A 192 3.27 16.35 -9.20
N ARG A 193 1.97 16.12 -9.29
CA ARG A 193 0.95 17.17 -9.11
C ARG A 193 0.92 17.73 -7.69
N ARG A 194 1.14 16.89 -6.68
CA ARG A 194 1.13 17.30 -5.27
C ARG A 194 2.29 18.22 -4.92
N PHE A 195 3.47 17.97 -5.48
CA PHE A 195 4.72 18.62 -5.06
C PHE A 195 5.40 19.45 -6.15
N ASP A 196 4.65 19.78 -7.21
CA ASP A 196 5.16 20.60 -8.33
C ASP A 196 6.43 19.99 -8.94
N VAL A 197 6.35 18.70 -9.27
CA VAL A 197 7.40 17.93 -9.94
C VAL A 197 6.98 17.68 -11.38
N VAL A 198 7.86 17.82 -12.36
CA VAL A 198 7.63 17.48 -13.75
C VAL A 198 7.94 16.00 -13.97
N GLU A 199 6.95 15.18 -14.30
CA GLU A 199 7.17 13.78 -14.65
C GLU A 199 7.34 13.63 -16.17
N ILE A 200 8.45 13.02 -16.58
CA ILE A 200 8.74 12.63 -17.96
C ILE A 200 8.82 11.11 -18.02
N SER A 201 7.85 10.46 -18.63
CA SER A 201 7.82 9.01 -18.78
C SER A 201 8.29 8.56 -20.16
N MET A 202 8.98 7.41 -20.23
CA MET A 202 9.47 6.83 -21.48
C MET A 202 8.37 6.16 -22.29
N LEU A 203 7.37 5.62 -21.59
CA LEU A 203 6.22 4.95 -22.17
C LEU A 203 4.98 5.81 -22.00
N ASP A 204 4.16 5.89 -23.07
CA ASP A 204 2.83 6.49 -22.96
C ASP A 204 1.92 5.57 -22.14
N GLY A 205 1.29 6.15 -21.11
CA GLY A 205 0.34 5.45 -20.26
C GLY A 205 0.91 4.91 -18.96
N HIS A 206 0.03 4.20 -18.21
CA HIS A 206 0.23 3.82 -16.83
C HIS A 206 0.52 2.32 -16.66
N THR A 207 1.01 1.65 -17.70
CA THR A 207 1.27 0.20 -17.68
C THR A 207 2.70 -0.11 -18.02
N THR A 208 3.23 -1.18 -17.42
CA THR A 208 4.54 -1.74 -17.72
C THR A 208 4.57 -2.45 -19.09
N GLY A 209 5.73 -2.55 -19.71
CA GLY A 209 5.95 -3.41 -20.89
C GLY A 209 5.60 -2.80 -22.26
N GLY A 210 5.33 -1.50 -22.34
CA GLY A 210 5.12 -0.82 -23.62
C GLY A 210 6.39 -0.76 -24.49
N VAL A 211 6.20 -0.64 -25.80
CA VAL A 211 7.30 -0.52 -26.78
C VAL A 211 7.33 0.89 -27.33
N LEU A 212 8.47 1.58 -27.17
CA LEU A 212 8.70 2.89 -27.74
C LEU A 212 8.98 2.82 -29.24
N ARG A 213 8.29 3.66 -30.00
CA ARG A 213 8.63 3.91 -31.42
C ARG A 213 9.90 4.75 -31.52
N PRO A 214 10.72 4.59 -32.59
CA PRO A 214 11.95 5.38 -32.78
C PRO A 214 11.75 6.90 -32.73
N SER A 215 10.66 7.40 -33.33
CA SER A 215 10.32 8.83 -33.31
C SER A 215 9.99 9.35 -31.90
N SER A 216 9.31 8.54 -31.08
CA SER A 216 9.04 8.85 -29.67
C SER A 216 10.32 8.88 -28.85
N LEU A 217 11.26 7.97 -29.11
CA LEU A 217 12.56 7.94 -28.45
C LEU A 217 13.36 9.23 -28.67
N GLN A 218 13.39 9.75 -29.90
CA GLN A 218 14.07 11.00 -30.24
C GLN A 218 13.42 12.19 -29.50
N LYS A 219 12.09 12.29 -29.54
CA LYS A 219 11.34 13.35 -28.86
C LYS A 219 11.61 13.34 -27.36
N ILE A 220 11.48 12.19 -26.69
CA ILE A 220 11.72 12.05 -25.25
C ILE A 220 13.19 12.39 -24.91
N THR A 221 14.17 11.98 -25.74
CA THR A 221 15.56 12.34 -25.52
C THR A 221 15.77 13.84 -25.52
N GLN A 222 15.12 14.57 -26.44
CA GLN A 222 15.18 16.04 -26.50
C GLN A 222 14.50 16.67 -25.28
N GLU A 223 13.32 16.17 -24.89
CA GLU A 223 12.60 16.63 -23.73
C GLU A 223 13.41 16.45 -22.44
N VAL A 224 14.00 15.26 -22.22
CA VAL A 224 14.87 15.00 -21.06
C VAL A 224 16.10 15.91 -21.05
N LYS A 225 16.74 16.16 -22.20
CA LYS A 225 17.88 17.09 -22.28
C LYS A 225 17.51 18.53 -21.93
N ALA A 226 16.28 18.95 -22.26
CA ALA A 226 15.78 20.30 -22.00
C ALA A 226 15.21 20.48 -20.58
N SER A 227 14.95 19.38 -19.87
CA SER A 227 14.14 19.41 -18.63
C SER A 227 14.90 19.86 -17.38
N GLY A 228 16.24 19.87 -17.40
CA GLY A 228 17.05 20.10 -16.20
C GLY A 228 17.24 18.88 -15.30
N ALA A 229 16.75 17.70 -15.71
CA ALA A 229 16.96 16.45 -15.00
C ALA A 229 18.44 16.12 -14.87
N LYS A 230 18.86 15.59 -13.72
CA LYS A 230 20.23 15.14 -13.46
C LYS A 230 20.36 13.62 -13.44
N THR A 231 19.24 12.91 -13.27
CA THR A 231 19.23 11.44 -13.12
C THR A 231 17.96 10.87 -13.73
N ILE A 232 18.08 9.68 -14.30
CA ILE A 232 17.00 8.83 -14.78
C ILE A 232 16.70 7.77 -13.71
N PHE A 233 15.44 7.42 -13.48
CA PHE A 233 15.04 6.48 -12.45
C PHE A 233 14.44 5.21 -13.07
N ALA A 234 14.95 4.06 -12.66
CA ALA A 234 14.46 2.77 -13.11
C ALA A 234 13.57 2.11 -12.04
N PRO A 235 12.51 1.35 -12.43
CA PRO A 235 11.64 0.67 -11.47
C PRO A 235 12.31 -0.58 -10.87
N THR A 236 13.42 -1.05 -11.44
CA THR A 236 14.16 -2.24 -10.99
C THR A 236 15.65 -2.02 -11.05
N ALA A 237 16.41 -2.88 -10.35
CA ALA A 237 17.87 -2.88 -10.38
C ALA A 237 18.47 -3.18 -11.79
N LYS A 238 17.66 -3.74 -12.70
CA LYS A 238 18.04 -3.97 -14.11
C LYS A 238 17.22 -3.05 -15.00
N PRO A 239 17.74 -1.85 -15.34
CA PRO A 239 17.04 -0.89 -16.20
C PRO A 239 16.67 -1.49 -17.57
N SER A 240 15.54 -1.08 -18.13
CA SER A 240 15.10 -1.48 -19.46
C SER A 240 16.09 -1.06 -20.54
N LYS A 241 16.02 -1.73 -21.71
CA LYS A 241 16.85 -1.31 -22.86
C LYS A 241 16.58 0.14 -23.27
N THR A 242 15.34 0.57 -23.12
CA THR A 242 14.90 1.95 -23.41
C THR A 242 15.57 2.95 -22.47
N LEU A 243 15.51 2.74 -21.16
CA LEU A 243 16.16 3.62 -20.18
C LEU A 243 17.68 3.72 -20.44
N ARG A 244 18.35 2.61 -20.74
CA ARG A 244 19.79 2.64 -21.09
C ARG A 244 20.07 3.42 -22.36
N ARG A 245 19.22 3.36 -23.38
CA ARG A 245 19.36 4.15 -24.63
C ARG A 245 19.21 5.65 -24.35
N ILE A 246 18.20 6.05 -23.56
CA ILE A 246 18.00 7.44 -23.16
C ILE A 246 19.19 7.93 -22.33
N SER A 247 19.64 7.16 -21.34
CA SER A 247 20.82 7.48 -20.53
C SER A 247 22.04 7.75 -21.42
N LYS A 248 22.33 6.85 -22.37
CA LYS A 248 23.43 7.04 -23.33
C LYS A 248 23.26 8.28 -24.21
N ALA A 249 22.04 8.53 -24.69
CA ALA A 249 21.75 9.64 -25.61
C ALA A 249 21.71 11.01 -24.92
N THR A 250 21.38 11.05 -23.62
CA THR A 250 21.32 12.27 -22.82
C THR A 250 22.61 12.54 -22.03
N GLY A 251 23.40 11.51 -21.77
CA GLY A 251 24.56 11.54 -20.85
C GLY A 251 24.18 11.47 -19.38
N LEU A 252 22.87 11.34 -19.06
CA LEU A 252 22.40 11.28 -17.67
C LEU A 252 22.60 9.87 -17.07
N PRO A 253 23.06 9.78 -15.81
CA PRO A 253 23.16 8.50 -15.11
C PRO A 253 21.77 7.94 -14.81
N ILE A 254 21.68 6.61 -14.65
CA ILE A 254 20.52 5.95 -14.05
C ILE A 254 20.80 5.78 -12.56
N ALA A 255 19.82 6.11 -11.71
CA ALA A 255 19.94 5.95 -10.26
C ALA A 255 20.29 4.49 -9.91
N SER A 256 21.21 4.30 -8.97
CA SER A 256 21.61 2.97 -8.49
C SER A 256 20.50 2.31 -7.64
N THR A 257 19.73 3.10 -6.93
CA THR A 257 18.57 2.64 -6.17
C THR A 257 17.33 2.65 -7.05
N PRO A 258 16.59 1.53 -7.17
CA PRO A 258 15.34 1.49 -7.92
C PRO A 258 14.28 2.42 -7.31
N LEU A 259 13.35 2.87 -8.16
CA LEU A 259 12.20 3.65 -7.75
C LEU A 259 10.96 2.76 -7.78
N TYR A 260 10.43 2.43 -6.62
CA TYR A 260 9.34 1.47 -6.47
C TYR A 260 7.98 2.13 -6.69
N GLY A 261 7.48 2.05 -7.92
CA GLY A 261 6.22 2.65 -8.35
C GLY A 261 4.99 1.77 -8.14
N GLU A 262 5.19 0.43 -8.15
CA GLU A 262 4.09 -0.53 -8.27
C GLU A 262 3.55 -1.08 -6.94
N GLY A 263 3.91 -0.47 -5.83
CA GLY A 263 3.48 -0.93 -4.50
C GLY A 263 4.56 -0.73 -3.46
N ILE A 264 4.92 -1.77 -2.71
CA ILE A 264 5.96 -1.69 -1.67
C ILE A 264 7.23 -2.46 -2.06
N ALA A 265 8.37 -1.93 -1.67
CA ALA A 265 9.66 -2.59 -1.84
C ALA A 265 9.79 -3.80 -0.91
N ALA A 266 10.56 -4.82 -1.34
CA ALA A 266 10.83 -6.00 -0.52
C ALA A 266 11.46 -5.62 0.83
N GLY A 267 10.96 -6.19 1.92
CA GLY A 267 11.41 -5.91 3.29
C GLY A 267 10.99 -4.53 3.83
N ARG A 268 10.12 -3.80 3.13
CA ARG A 268 9.62 -2.48 3.53
C ARG A 268 8.10 -2.47 3.72
N ASN A 269 7.61 -1.35 4.23
CA ASN A 269 6.18 -1.02 4.32
C ASN A 269 5.84 0.18 3.43
N ALA A 270 4.59 0.60 3.40
CA ALA A 270 4.14 1.71 2.55
C ALA A 270 4.91 3.00 2.83
N VAL A 271 5.11 3.36 4.10
CA VAL A 271 5.80 4.59 4.51
C VAL A 271 7.29 4.54 4.19
N SER A 272 7.98 3.43 4.53
CA SER A 272 9.41 3.30 4.25
C SER A 272 9.72 3.12 2.76
N THR A 273 8.77 2.67 1.94
CA THR A 273 8.89 2.68 0.49
C THR A 273 8.71 4.09 -0.07
N ALA A 274 7.70 4.83 0.39
CA ALA A 274 7.48 6.21 -0.04
C ALA A 274 8.68 7.10 0.29
N THR A 275 9.20 7.03 1.51
CA THR A 275 10.38 7.82 1.92
C THR A 275 11.64 7.41 1.15
N LEU A 276 11.83 6.13 0.85
CA LEU A 276 12.93 5.66 0.00
C LEU A 276 12.83 6.27 -1.41
N ASN A 277 11.64 6.23 -2.02
CA ASN A 277 11.41 6.80 -3.35
C ASN A 277 11.73 8.30 -3.36
N VAL A 278 11.22 9.06 -2.40
CA VAL A 278 11.48 10.51 -2.30
C VAL A 278 12.96 10.79 -2.10
N CYS A 279 13.65 10.07 -1.22
CA CYS A 279 15.09 10.22 -1.03
C CYS A 279 15.89 9.86 -2.29
N THR A 280 15.47 8.82 -3.01
CA THR A 280 16.10 8.44 -4.29
C THR A 280 15.97 9.57 -5.32
N ILE A 281 14.77 10.18 -5.41
CA ILE A 281 14.52 11.31 -6.34
C ILE A 281 15.34 12.52 -5.92
N VAL A 282 15.23 12.96 -4.68
CA VAL A 282 15.89 14.19 -4.18
C VAL A 282 17.40 14.09 -4.30
N ASN A 283 18.00 12.97 -3.86
CA ASN A 283 19.46 12.76 -3.98
C ASN A 283 19.90 12.66 -5.45
N GLY A 284 19.13 11.96 -6.30
CA GLY A 284 19.40 11.83 -7.73
C GLY A 284 19.34 13.18 -8.46
N GLN A 285 18.51 14.10 -8.00
CA GLN A 285 18.40 15.46 -8.56
C GLN A 285 19.39 16.46 -7.93
N GLY A 286 20.32 15.97 -7.09
CA GLY A 286 21.41 16.76 -6.52
C GLY A 286 21.06 17.47 -5.21
N GLY A 287 19.94 17.10 -4.59
CA GLY A 287 19.60 17.51 -3.23
C GLY A 287 20.21 16.61 -2.16
N SER A 288 19.81 16.85 -0.92
CA SER A 288 20.18 16.01 0.24
C SER A 288 18.91 15.66 1.02
N CYS A 289 18.56 14.37 1.04
CA CYS A 289 17.33 13.91 1.69
C CYS A 289 17.50 13.81 3.22
N ASP A 290 16.48 14.26 3.98
CA ASP A 290 16.37 14.08 5.43
C ASP A 290 16.09 12.62 5.78
N GLN A 291 17.15 11.82 5.90
CA GLN A 291 17.07 10.42 6.27
C GLN A 291 16.60 10.19 7.72
N ALA A 292 16.88 11.13 8.62
CA ALA A 292 16.44 11.04 10.01
C ALA A 292 14.92 11.17 10.12
N GLY A 293 14.33 12.14 9.41
CA GLY A 293 12.88 12.30 9.29
C GLY A 293 12.21 11.08 8.66
N ALA A 294 12.81 10.52 7.58
CA ALA A 294 12.32 9.28 6.95
C ALA A 294 12.27 8.11 7.94
N ASN A 295 13.34 7.91 8.71
CA ASN A 295 13.42 6.84 9.72
C ASN A 295 12.39 7.06 10.85
N GLY A 296 12.19 8.30 11.29
CA GLY A 296 11.19 8.66 12.30
C GLY A 296 9.75 8.35 11.84
N LEU A 297 9.42 8.63 10.57
CA LEU A 297 8.12 8.30 9.99
C LEU A 297 7.90 6.78 9.94
N ASN A 298 8.91 6.02 9.51
CA ASN A 298 8.85 4.57 9.49
C ASN A 298 8.66 3.97 10.90
N ALA A 299 9.40 4.45 11.91
CA ALA A 299 9.25 3.99 13.27
C ALA A 299 7.83 4.21 13.81
N ARG A 300 7.24 5.37 13.54
CA ARG A 300 5.84 5.66 13.88
C ARG A 300 4.85 4.72 13.18
N TRP A 301 5.06 4.39 11.91
CA TRP A 301 4.22 3.45 11.18
C TRP A 301 4.26 2.04 11.79
N VAL A 302 5.46 1.54 12.04
CA VAL A 302 5.67 0.21 12.64
C VAL A 302 5.05 0.10 14.04
N SER A 303 5.03 1.19 14.81
CA SER A 303 4.47 1.22 16.18
C SER A 303 2.92 1.21 16.25
N ILE A 304 2.21 1.22 15.09
CA ILE A 304 0.75 1.25 15.06
C ILE A 304 0.12 -0.10 15.45
N ARG A 305 0.77 -1.21 15.14
CA ARG A 305 0.30 -2.59 15.36
C ARG A 305 0.19 -2.95 16.83
#